data_77b534ba7a1581c8db2bbb20327bb498
#
_entry.id   77b534ba7a1581c8db2bbb20327bb498
#
_cell.length_a   1.000
_cell.length_b   1.000
_cell.length_c   1.000
_cell.angle_alpha   90.00
_cell.angle_beta   90.00
_cell.angle_gamma   90.00
#
_symmetry.space_group_name_H-M   'P 1'
#
loop_
_entity.id
_entity.type
_entity.pdbx_description
1 polymer ?
#
loop_
_entity_poly.entity_id
_entity_poly.type
_entity_poly.pdbx_seq_one_letter_code
_entity_poly.pdbx_strand_id
1 'polypeptide(L)'
;MKKKNKASKKQPKKNFWYYLDPFNYLDMGLEKWIGKPEGFWKSAIYWLCYICLAFFLAIAIYKILGWILGVSMPMAIVYSSSMEPNLHRGDIVILTKAKNLKVEEVTINENIANKDLKDFAKLSFSKNRFGIEEIDYIKIGDKNISLLDTIENKNSVVVYQSNVTGKDTIHRAIVKINAKDGTFLLTKGDNHKTNVYIDQDCDIEIINEKITIQKPCLNVFPIKEKELKGKKLGKIPYIGYIKLVLFQ
;
A
#
# COMPACT_ATOMS: atom_id res chain seq x y z
N MET A 1 9.70 56.41 49.48
CA MET A 1 8.67 55.59 48.74
C MET A 1 9.02 55.55 47.28
N LYS A 2 9.55 54.40 46.78
CA LYS A 2 9.84 54.19 45.34
C LYS A 2 8.66 53.44 44.70
N LYS A 3 7.89 54.10 43.82
CA LYS A 3 6.86 53.48 43.00
C LYS A 3 7.53 52.57 41.95
N LYS A 4 7.35 51.26 42.07
CA LYS A 4 7.71 50.29 41.01
C LYS A 4 6.73 50.44 39.85
N ASN A 5 7.18 51.01 38.72
CA ASN A 5 6.47 51.01 37.47
C ASN A 5 6.34 49.55 37.00
N LYS A 6 5.13 48.97 37.04
CA LYS A 6 4.79 47.72 36.35
C LYS A 6 4.71 48.04 34.85
N ALA A 7 5.78 47.71 34.13
CA ALA A 7 5.73 47.70 32.67
C ALA A 7 4.67 46.69 32.22
N SER A 8 3.61 47.17 31.59
CA SER A 8 2.59 46.38 30.92
C SER A 8 3.27 45.61 29.77
N LYS A 9 3.49 44.32 29.94
CA LYS A 9 3.91 43.42 28.84
C LYS A 9 2.77 43.39 27.82
N LYS A 10 2.92 44.11 26.69
CA LYS A 10 2.05 43.97 25.52
C LYS A 10 2.02 42.49 25.13
N GLN A 11 0.84 41.87 25.18
CA GLN A 11 0.65 40.51 24.66
C GLN A 11 0.99 40.50 23.16
N PRO A 12 1.77 39.54 22.68
CA PRO A 12 2.08 39.43 21.26
C PRO A 12 0.77 39.24 20.46
N LYS A 13 0.65 39.95 19.33
CA LYS A 13 -0.49 39.80 18.42
C LYS A 13 -0.56 38.34 17.99
N LYS A 14 -1.70 37.67 18.24
CA LYS A 14 -1.96 36.30 17.83
C LYS A 14 -2.01 36.26 16.30
N ASN A 15 -1.08 35.54 15.69
CA ASN A 15 -1.04 35.34 14.23
C ASN A 15 -2.16 34.38 13.79
N PHE A 16 -2.54 34.41 12.51
CA PHE A 16 -3.55 33.49 11.91
C PHE A 16 -3.31 32.04 12.27
N TRP A 17 -2.06 31.56 12.21
CA TRP A 17 -1.64 30.20 12.58
C TRP A 17 -1.96 29.81 14.02
N TYR A 18 -2.01 30.77 14.95
CA TYR A 18 -2.41 30.52 16.33
C TYR A 18 -3.84 29.97 16.44
N TYR A 19 -4.73 30.42 15.55
CA TYR A 19 -6.14 29.99 15.55
C TYR A 19 -6.36 28.66 14.81
N LEU A 20 -5.39 28.18 14.03
CA LEU A 20 -5.43 26.90 13.36
C LEU A 20 -4.78 25.76 14.16
N ASP A 21 -4.05 26.11 15.21
CA ASP A 21 -3.36 25.12 16.04
C ASP A 21 -4.30 24.52 17.10
N PRO A 22 -4.69 23.23 16.99
CA PRO A 22 -5.60 22.60 17.93
C PRO A 22 -5.02 22.48 19.34
N PHE A 23 -3.69 22.50 19.51
CA PHE A 23 -3.04 22.45 20.80
C PHE A 23 -3.28 23.73 21.63
N ASN A 24 -3.40 24.89 20.98
CA ASN A 24 -3.76 26.13 21.69
C ASN A 24 -5.16 26.06 22.32
N TYR A 25 -6.11 25.41 21.67
CA TYR A 25 -7.46 25.21 22.25
C TYR A 25 -7.43 24.22 23.40
N LEU A 26 -6.60 23.16 23.28
CA LEU A 26 -6.38 22.21 24.36
C LEU A 26 -5.80 22.93 25.60
N ASP A 27 -4.78 23.77 25.42
CA ASP A 27 -4.18 24.57 26.51
C ASP A 27 -5.19 25.46 27.20
N MET A 28 -5.97 26.22 26.44
CA MET A 28 -7.02 27.06 26.97
C MET A 28 -8.05 26.28 27.81
N GLY A 29 -8.42 25.07 27.33
CA GLY A 29 -9.33 24.17 28.03
C GLY A 29 -8.73 23.64 29.33
N LEU A 30 -7.50 23.15 29.28
CA LEU A 30 -6.79 22.58 30.43
C LEU A 30 -6.48 23.66 31.48
N GLU A 31 -6.04 24.86 31.08
CA GLU A 31 -5.82 25.96 32.02
C GLU A 31 -7.10 26.34 32.76
N LYS A 32 -8.25 26.34 32.09
CA LYS A 32 -9.54 26.64 32.70
C LYS A 32 -9.99 25.55 33.68
N TRP A 33 -9.66 24.30 33.43
CA TRP A 33 -10.17 23.14 34.19
C TRP A 33 -9.23 22.73 35.34
N ILE A 34 -7.92 22.66 35.08
CA ILE A 34 -6.90 22.15 36.03
C ILE A 34 -5.96 23.26 36.53
N GLY A 35 -5.97 24.41 35.85
CA GLY A 35 -5.02 25.52 36.06
C GLY A 35 -3.70 25.26 35.30
N LYS A 36 -2.75 26.20 35.45
CA LYS A 36 -1.44 26.07 34.77
C LYS A 36 -0.68 24.83 35.18
N PRO A 37 0.23 24.30 34.30
CA PRO A 37 0.99 23.09 34.56
C PRO A 37 2.10 23.30 35.60
N GLU A 38 1.70 23.66 36.81
CA GLU A 38 2.59 23.85 37.96
C GLU A 38 2.65 22.54 38.75
N GLY A 39 3.85 21.94 38.85
CA GLY A 39 4.09 20.68 39.55
C GLY A 39 3.98 19.43 38.66
N PHE A 40 4.58 18.34 39.16
CA PHE A 40 4.74 17.09 38.40
C PHE A 40 3.43 16.50 37.85
N TRP A 41 2.41 16.37 38.69
CA TRP A 41 1.15 15.71 38.30
C TRP A 41 0.35 16.51 37.25
N LYS A 42 0.31 17.83 37.38
CA LYS A 42 -0.39 18.68 36.40
C LYS A 42 0.34 18.62 35.04
N SER A 43 1.67 18.71 35.05
CA SER A 43 2.48 18.59 33.84
C SER A 43 2.28 17.22 33.17
N ALA A 44 2.21 16.14 33.95
CA ALA A 44 1.96 14.79 33.42
C ALA A 44 0.59 14.68 32.73
N ILE A 45 -0.47 15.30 33.30
CA ILE A 45 -1.81 15.33 32.68
C ILE A 45 -1.77 16.11 31.37
N TYR A 46 -1.09 17.26 31.31
CA TYR A 46 -0.93 18.05 30.08
C TYR A 46 -0.25 17.22 28.98
N TRP A 47 0.87 16.56 29.30
CA TRP A 47 1.58 15.70 28.35
C TRP A 47 0.71 14.55 27.85
N LEU A 48 -0.05 13.92 28.74
CA LEU A 48 -0.97 12.85 28.35
C LEU A 48 -2.05 13.37 27.38
N CYS A 49 -2.64 14.51 27.66
CA CYS A 49 -3.63 15.15 26.80
C CYS A 49 -3.05 15.52 25.43
N TYR A 50 -1.82 16.04 25.38
CA TYR A 50 -1.14 16.32 24.11
C TYR A 50 -0.90 15.06 23.27
N ILE A 51 -0.42 13.98 23.90
CA ILE A 51 -0.20 12.71 23.22
C ILE A 51 -1.52 12.15 22.68
N CYS A 52 -2.59 12.18 23.48
CA CYS A 52 -3.92 11.76 23.05
C CYS A 52 -4.42 12.60 21.86
N LEU A 53 -4.33 13.93 21.95
CA LEU A 53 -4.75 14.82 20.87
C LEU A 53 -3.95 14.56 19.58
N ALA A 54 -2.62 14.45 19.69
CA ALA A 54 -1.75 14.13 18.54
C ALA A 54 -2.13 12.80 17.90
N PHE A 55 -2.44 11.77 18.69
CA PHE A 55 -2.88 10.46 18.20
C PHE A 55 -4.22 10.55 17.45
N PHE A 56 -5.21 11.24 18.01
CA PHE A 56 -6.51 11.44 17.34
C PHE A 56 -6.37 12.25 16.04
N LEU A 57 -5.54 13.29 16.04
CA LEU A 57 -5.26 14.08 14.84
C LEU A 57 -4.58 13.24 13.76
N ALA A 58 -3.61 12.40 14.13
CA ALA A 58 -2.95 11.49 13.17
C ALA A 58 -3.96 10.53 12.52
N ILE A 59 -4.86 9.93 13.33
CA ILE A 59 -5.94 9.06 12.81
C ILE A 59 -6.88 9.86 11.90
N ALA A 60 -7.28 11.07 12.29
CA ALA A 60 -8.16 11.91 11.49
C ALA A 60 -7.52 12.26 10.14
N ILE A 61 -6.27 12.69 10.12
CA ILE A 61 -5.51 13.00 8.90
C ILE A 61 -5.42 11.75 8.01
N TYR A 62 -5.10 10.58 8.59
CA TYR A 62 -5.03 9.32 7.84
C TYR A 62 -6.37 8.95 7.19
N LYS A 63 -7.49 9.10 7.90
CA LYS A 63 -8.84 8.85 7.40
C LYS A 63 -9.25 9.83 6.31
N ILE A 64 -8.95 11.12 6.50
CA ILE A 64 -9.22 12.16 5.50
C ILE A 64 -8.42 11.89 4.22
N LEU A 65 -7.13 11.52 4.35
CA LEU A 65 -6.30 11.16 3.22
C LEU A 65 -6.87 9.94 2.48
N GLY A 66 -7.31 8.91 3.20
CA GLY A 66 -7.98 7.73 2.62
C GLY A 66 -9.26 8.10 1.86
N TRP A 67 -10.06 9.00 2.43
CA TRP A 67 -11.29 9.49 1.78
C TRP A 67 -10.97 10.27 0.49
N ILE A 68 -9.99 11.18 0.52
CA ILE A 68 -9.56 11.95 -0.66
C ILE A 68 -9.04 11.03 -1.77
N LEU A 69 -8.23 10.02 -1.41
CA LEU A 69 -7.62 9.06 -2.35
C LEU A 69 -8.57 7.93 -2.77
N GLY A 70 -9.74 7.82 -2.12
CA GLY A 70 -10.76 6.82 -2.39
C GLY A 70 -10.35 5.40 -2.02
N VAL A 71 -9.53 5.24 -0.96
CA VAL A 71 -9.03 3.94 -0.46
C VAL A 71 -9.10 3.88 1.06
N SER A 72 -9.29 2.68 1.60
CA SER A 72 -9.28 2.47 3.07
C SER A 72 -7.86 2.55 3.66
N MET A 73 -6.84 2.23 2.87
CA MET A 73 -5.43 2.24 3.24
C MET A 73 -4.65 3.16 2.29
N PRO A 74 -4.48 4.45 2.64
CA PRO A 74 -3.81 5.43 1.76
C PRO A 74 -2.30 5.23 1.64
N MET A 75 -1.67 4.51 2.58
CA MET A 75 -0.23 4.26 2.60
C MET A 75 0.07 2.82 2.96
N ALA A 76 1.03 2.21 2.24
CA ALA A 76 1.55 0.87 2.50
C ALA A 76 3.07 0.89 2.57
N ILE A 77 3.66 0.09 3.47
CA ILE A 77 5.12 -0.05 3.58
C ILE A 77 5.56 -1.27 2.79
N VAL A 78 6.65 -1.12 2.04
CA VAL A 78 7.28 -2.22 1.31
C VAL A 78 8.16 -3.04 2.27
N TYR A 79 7.82 -4.31 2.48
CA TYR A 79 8.52 -5.20 3.41
C TYR A 79 9.57 -6.10 2.73
N SER A 80 9.44 -6.34 1.44
CA SER A 80 10.28 -7.30 0.68
C SER A 80 11.00 -6.62 -0.48
N SER A 81 11.93 -7.34 -1.10
CA SER A 81 12.66 -6.91 -2.30
C SER A 81 11.97 -7.31 -3.61
N SER A 82 10.75 -7.85 -3.56
CA SER A 82 10.05 -8.38 -4.76
C SER A 82 9.82 -7.35 -5.87
N MET A 83 9.82 -6.07 -5.52
CA MET A 83 9.57 -4.96 -6.46
C MET A 83 10.84 -4.16 -6.81
N GLU A 84 12.01 -4.65 -6.42
CA GLU A 84 13.28 -4.02 -6.83
C GLU A 84 13.53 -4.19 -8.34
N PRO A 85 14.12 -3.16 -8.98
CA PRO A 85 14.66 -1.92 -8.41
C PRO A 85 13.63 -0.79 -8.25
N ASN A 86 12.37 -0.97 -8.64
CA ASN A 86 11.37 0.11 -8.67
C ASN A 86 10.87 0.52 -7.28
N LEU A 87 10.73 -0.43 -6.36
CA LEU A 87 10.42 -0.17 -4.95
C LEU A 87 11.40 -0.95 -4.09
N HIS A 88 11.93 -0.27 -3.07
CA HIS A 88 12.86 -0.89 -2.12
C HIS A 88 12.16 -1.15 -0.78
N ARG A 89 12.68 -2.12 -0.05
CA ARG A 89 12.26 -2.34 1.33
C ARG A 89 12.36 -1.04 2.12
N GLY A 90 11.36 -0.70 2.92
CA GLY A 90 11.28 0.55 3.65
C GLY A 90 10.70 1.74 2.89
N ASP A 91 10.38 1.61 1.59
CA ASP A 91 9.60 2.64 0.89
C ASP A 91 8.17 2.66 1.43
N ILE A 92 7.57 3.86 1.54
CA ILE A 92 6.13 4.03 1.75
C ILE A 92 5.49 4.30 0.40
N VAL A 93 4.55 3.45 0.00
CA VAL A 93 3.76 3.61 -1.23
C VAL A 93 2.46 4.33 -0.91
N ILE A 94 2.20 5.43 -1.62
CA ILE A 94 0.93 6.15 -1.55
C ILE A 94 -0.03 5.49 -2.52
N LEU A 95 -1.23 5.14 -2.04
CA LEU A 95 -2.25 4.42 -2.79
C LEU A 95 -3.42 5.33 -3.14
N THR A 96 -4.00 5.08 -4.30
CA THR A 96 -5.28 5.66 -4.73
C THR A 96 -6.18 4.55 -5.27
N LYS A 97 -7.46 4.88 -5.49
CA LYS A 97 -8.43 3.92 -6.01
C LYS A 97 -7.93 3.26 -7.31
N ALA A 98 -8.07 1.94 -7.38
CA ALA A 98 -7.64 1.13 -8.53
C ALA A 98 -8.59 1.28 -9.71
N LYS A 99 -8.73 2.51 -10.24
CA LYS A 99 -9.46 2.82 -11.48
C LYS A 99 -8.46 3.20 -12.58
N ASN A 100 -8.84 2.92 -13.84
CA ASN A 100 -8.06 3.29 -15.02
C ASN A 100 -6.60 2.79 -14.86
N LEU A 101 -6.45 1.48 -14.68
CA LEU A 101 -5.14 0.86 -14.60
C LEU A 101 -4.43 1.00 -15.95
N LYS A 102 -3.18 1.43 -15.93
CA LYS A 102 -2.31 1.34 -17.10
C LYS A 102 -1.83 -0.11 -17.19
N VAL A 103 -2.46 -0.89 -18.04
CA VAL A 103 -2.20 -2.33 -18.22
C VAL A 103 -2.81 -2.76 -19.55
N GLU A 104 -2.21 -3.74 -20.20
CA GLU A 104 -2.77 -4.33 -21.41
C GLU A 104 -4.05 -5.10 -21.09
N GLU A 105 -5.10 -4.94 -21.94
CA GLU A 105 -6.39 -5.59 -21.74
C GLU A 105 -6.62 -6.68 -22.78
N VAL A 106 -7.12 -7.83 -22.31
CA VAL A 106 -7.51 -8.98 -23.13
C VAL A 106 -8.96 -9.34 -22.79
N THR A 107 -9.76 -9.65 -23.80
CA THR A 107 -11.12 -10.16 -23.61
C THR A 107 -11.16 -11.63 -23.98
N ILE A 108 -11.74 -12.46 -23.11
CA ILE A 108 -11.96 -13.89 -23.34
C ILE A 108 -13.43 -14.25 -23.10
N ASN A 109 -13.93 -15.20 -23.87
CA ASN A 109 -15.35 -15.58 -23.81
C ASN A 109 -15.58 -16.84 -22.96
N GLU A 110 -14.96 -16.88 -21.76
CA GLU A 110 -15.09 -17.96 -20.79
C GLU A 110 -15.05 -17.43 -19.36
N ASN A 111 -15.40 -18.30 -18.39
CA ASN A 111 -15.32 -18.02 -16.96
C ASN A 111 -13.93 -18.39 -16.44
N ILE A 112 -13.29 -17.54 -15.63
CA ILE A 112 -11.93 -17.78 -15.10
C ILE A 112 -11.77 -17.59 -13.60
N ALA A 113 -12.81 -17.19 -12.87
CA ALA A 113 -12.73 -16.85 -11.45
C ALA A 113 -12.06 -17.92 -10.57
N ASN A 114 -12.27 -19.19 -10.93
CA ASN A 114 -11.76 -20.34 -10.17
C ASN A 114 -10.93 -21.28 -11.06
N LYS A 115 -10.40 -20.78 -12.17
CA LYS A 115 -9.53 -21.55 -13.06
C LYS A 115 -8.06 -21.35 -12.72
N ASP A 116 -7.28 -22.42 -12.83
CA ASP A 116 -5.83 -22.32 -12.82
C ASP A 116 -5.37 -21.47 -14.01
N LEU A 117 -4.26 -20.78 -13.86
CA LEU A 117 -3.65 -19.99 -14.92
C LEU A 117 -3.41 -20.83 -16.18
N LYS A 118 -2.99 -22.09 -16.03
CA LYS A 118 -2.68 -23.03 -17.10
C LYS A 118 -3.90 -23.41 -17.96
N ASP A 119 -5.12 -23.26 -17.43
CA ASP A 119 -6.36 -23.61 -18.13
C ASP A 119 -6.72 -22.61 -19.24
N PHE A 120 -6.27 -21.35 -19.13
CA PHE A 120 -6.64 -20.28 -20.07
C PHE A 120 -5.45 -19.48 -20.63
N ALA A 121 -4.22 -19.72 -20.11
CA ALA A 121 -3.02 -19.04 -20.54
C ALA A 121 -1.87 -20.01 -20.82
N LYS A 122 -1.04 -19.70 -21.82
CA LYS A 122 0.20 -20.43 -22.10
C LYS A 122 1.38 -19.55 -21.73
N LEU A 123 2.30 -20.11 -20.95
CA LEU A 123 3.50 -19.43 -20.48
C LEU A 123 4.70 -19.81 -21.33
N SER A 124 5.54 -18.85 -21.64
CA SER A 124 6.83 -19.04 -22.29
C SER A 124 7.94 -18.53 -21.39
N PHE A 125 9.04 -19.26 -21.32
CA PHE A 125 10.16 -18.97 -20.43
C PHE A 125 11.42 -18.74 -21.24
N SER A 126 12.26 -17.82 -20.78
CA SER A 126 13.61 -17.58 -21.28
C SER A 126 14.59 -17.35 -20.14
N LYS A 127 15.89 -17.45 -20.43
CA LYS A 127 16.91 -17.10 -19.43
C LYS A 127 17.08 -15.58 -19.38
N ASN A 128 16.87 -15.01 -18.19
CA ASN A 128 17.12 -13.60 -17.97
C ASN A 128 18.64 -13.29 -17.93
N ARG A 129 19.00 -12.00 -17.77
CA ARG A 129 20.40 -11.53 -17.69
C ARG A 129 21.25 -12.14 -16.57
N PHE A 130 20.62 -12.82 -15.61
CA PHE A 130 21.27 -13.53 -14.51
C PHE A 130 21.37 -15.03 -14.76
N GLY A 131 20.95 -15.52 -15.94
CA GLY A 131 20.92 -16.93 -16.30
C GLY A 131 19.78 -17.72 -15.62
N ILE A 132 18.85 -17.04 -14.95
CA ILE A 132 17.72 -17.64 -14.26
C ILE A 132 16.56 -17.75 -15.24
N GLU A 133 15.87 -18.90 -15.24
CA GLU A 133 14.67 -19.10 -16.05
C GLU A 133 13.54 -18.20 -15.51
N GLU A 134 13.00 -17.33 -16.36
CA GLU A 134 11.97 -16.37 -16.04
C GLU A 134 10.90 -16.38 -17.12
N ILE A 135 9.64 -16.11 -16.76
CA ILE A 135 8.56 -15.93 -17.71
C ILE A 135 8.85 -14.71 -18.59
N ASP A 136 8.84 -14.95 -19.90
CA ASP A 136 9.09 -13.97 -20.96
C ASP A 136 7.78 -13.48 -21.59
N TYR A 137 6.92 -14.41 -21.97
CA TYR A 137 5.63 -14.14 -22.60
C TYR A 137 4.49 -14.91 -21.95
N ILE A 138 3.32 -14.26 -21.94
CA ILE A 138 2.04 -14.88 -21.63
C ILE A 138 1.14 -14.82 -22.86
N LYS A 139 0.63 -15.95 -23.30
CA LYS A 139 -0.37 -16.01 -24.36
C LYS A 139 -1.74 -16.25 -23.76
N ILE A 140 -2.69 -15.33 -24.01
CA ILE A 140 -4.09 -15.44 -23.60
C ILE A 140 -4.96 -15.20 -24.82
N GLY A 141 -5.72 -16.24 -25.24
CA GLY A 141 -6.41 -16.21 -26.53
C GLY A 141 -5.43 -15.98 -27.68
N ASP A 142 -5.67 -14.95 -28.49
CA ASP A 142 -4.82 -14.60 -29.64
C ASP A 142 -3.71 -13.58 -29.29
N LYS A 143 -3.68 -13.06 -28.09
CA LYS A 143 -2.69 -12.06 -27.66
C LYS A 143 -1.48 -12.66 -26.98
N ASN A 144 -0.30 -12.20 -27.40
CA ASN A 144 0.97 -12.44 -26.73
C ASN A 144 1.38 -11.17 -25.97
N ILE A 145 1.61 -11.30 -24.68
CA ILE A 145 1.98 -10.19 -23.78
C ILE A 145 3.41 -10.43 -23.32
N SER A 146 4.31 -9.50 -23.65
CA SER A 146 5.69 -9.51 -23.18
C SER A 146 5.78 -8.99 -21.77
N LEU A 147 6.46 -9.70 -20.89
CA LEU A 147 6.65 -9.26 -19.52
C LEU A 147 7.68 -8.12 -19.42
N LEU A 148 8.68 -8.10 -20.28
CA LEU A 148 9.63 -7.00 -20.40
C LEU A 148 8.90 -5.69 -20.71
N ASP A 149 8.01 -5.70 -21.70
CA ASP A 149 7.23 -4.52 -22.09
C ASP A 149 6.34 -4.01 -20.94
N THR A 150 5.84 -4.90 -20.10
CA THR A 150 5.00 -4.48 -18.95
C THR A 150 5.78 -3.67 -17.93
N ILE A 151 7.05 -3.99 -17.71
CA ILE A 151 7.95 -3.28 -16.80
C ILE A 151 8.42 -1.98 -17.44
N GLU A 152 8.87 -2.01 -18.68
CA GLU A 152 9.35 -0.84 -19.44
C GLU A 152 8.24 0.18 -19.69
N ASN A 153 7.04 -0.27 -20.06
CA ASN A 153 5.86 0.57 -20.23
C ASN A 153 5.27 1.09 -18.91
N LYS A 154 5.86 0.74 -17.77
CA LYS A 154 5.45 1.17 -16.44
C LYS A 154 3.97 0.89 -16.16
N ASN A 155 3.55 -0.36 -16.39
CA ASN A 155 2.23 -0.82 -16.00
C ASN A 155 1.93 -0.49 -14.52
N SER A 156 0.66 -0.33 -14.18
CA SER A 156 0.23 0.02 -12.83
C SER A 156 0.73 -0.99 -11.80
N VAL A 157 1.27 -0.48 -10.71
CA VAL A 157 1.56 -1.30 -9.51
C VAL A 157 0.32 -1.27 -8.63
N VAL A 158 -0.16 -2.44 -8.23
CA VAL A 158 -1.41 -2.62 -7.48
C VAL A 158 -1.14 -3.28 -6.14
N VAL A 159 -2.08 -3.09 -5.20
CA VAL A 159 -2.07 -3.73 -3.89
C VAL A 159 -3.30 -4.62 -3.77
N TYR A 160 -3.09 -5.86 -3.39
CA TYR A 160 -4.13 -6.85 -3.15
C TYR A 160 -3.76 -7.71 -1.95
N GLN A 161 -4.71 -8.46 -1.42
CA GLN A 161 -4.44 -9.44 -0.38
C GLN A 161 -4.22 -10.81 -1.02
N SER A 162 -3.06 -11.41 -0.77
CA SER A 162 -2.73 -12.77 -1.22
C SER A 162 -3.70 -13.78 -0.57
N ASN A 163 -4.33 -14.63 -1.37
CA ASN A 163 -5.20 -15.70 -0.84
C ASN A 163 -4.42 -16.90 -0.28
N VAL A 164 -3.12 -16.98 -0.57
CA VAL A 164 -2.23 -18.01 -0.04
C VAL A 164 -1.61 -17.60 1.29
N THR A 165 -1.09 -16.38 1.37
CA THR A 165 -0.37 -15.91 2.57
C THR A 165 -1.23 -15.08 3.52
N GLY A 166 -2.39 -14.60 3.08
CA GLY A 166 -3.25 -13.65 3.81
C GLY A 166 -2.66 -12.25 3.94
N LYS A 167 -1.45 -12.00 3.39
CA LYS A 167 -0.73 -10.73 3.52
C LYS A 167 -1.02 -9.81 2.33
N ASP A 168 -0.91 -8.50 2.59
CA ASP A 168 -0.96 -7.50 1.53
C ASP A 168 0.29 -7.59 0.66
N THR A 169 0.06 -7.70 -0.65
CA THR A 169 1.09 -7.83 -1.68
C THR A 169 1.05 -6.60 -2.58
N ILE A 170 2.22 -6.06 -2.90
CA ILE A 170 2.41 -4.91 -3.78
C ILE A 170 3.16 -5.40 -5.00
N HIS A 171 2.47 -5.63 -6.12
CA HIS A 171 3.07 -6.13 -7.36
C HIS A 171 2.56 -5.37 -8.58
N ARG A 172 3.19 -5.60 -9.72
CA ARG A 172 2.83 -4.98 -11.00
C ARG A 172 1.73 -5.77 -11.69
N ALA A 173 0.71 -5.06 -12.21
CA ALA A 173 -0.29 -5.65 -13.07
C ALA A 173 0.34 -5.97 -14.43
N ILE A 174 0.25 -7.23 -14.86
CA ILE A 174 0.79 -7.73 -16.13
C ILE A 174 -0.27 -7.59 -17.22
N VAL A 175 -1.46 -8.07 -16.94
CA VAL A 175 -2.59 -8.05 -17.87
C VAL A 175 -3.89 -7.94 -17.10
N LYS A 176 -4.86 -7.25 -17.70
CA LYS A 176 -6.25 -7.20 -17.28
C LYS A 176 -7.09 -8.04 -18.22
N ILE A 177 -7.82 -8.98 -17.67
CA ILE A 177 -8.61 -9.96 -18.41
C ILE A 177 -10.09 -9.67 -18.19
N ASN A 178 -10.78 -9.30 -19.26
CA ASN A 178 -12.23 -9.14 -19.27
C ASN A 178 -12.85 -10.49 -19.67
N ALA A 179 -13.38 -11.22 -18.70
CA ALA A 179 -14.00 -12.53 -18.85
C ALA A 179 -15.52 -12.47 -18.64
N LYS A 180 -16.26 -13.57 -18.94
CA LYS A 180 -17.71 -13.63 -18.74
C LYS A 180 -18.15 -13.37 -17.30
N ASP A 181 -17.37 -13.81 -16.33
CA ASP A 181 -17.66 -13.78 -14.89
C ASP A 181 -16.99 -12.60 -14.16
N GLY A 182 -16.37 -11.69 -14.89
CA GLY A 182 -15.81 -10.46 -14.32
C GLY A 182 -14.52 -10.00 -14.97
N THR A 183 -13.92 -9.02 -14.30
CA THR A 183 -12.62 -8.48 -14.68
C THR A 183 -11.56 -8.92 -13.67
N PHE A 184 -10.47 -9.45 -14.20
CA PHE A 184 -9.39 -10.07 -13.43
C PHE A 184 -8.04 -9.48 -13.80
N LEU A 185 -7.06 -9.64 -12.91
CA LEU A 185 -5.68 -9.25 -13.14
C LEU A 185 -4.74 -10.42 -12.85
N LEU A 186 -3.68 -10.48 -13.64
CA LEU A 186 -2.47 -11.22 -13.31
C LEU A 186 -1.39 -10.23 -12.89
N THR A 187 -0.59 -10.63 -11.91
CA THR A 187 0.41 -9.78 -11.28
C THR A 187 1.76 -10.49 -11.17
N LYS A 188 2.84 -9.70 -11.09
CA LYS A 188 4.20 -10.21 -10.88
C LYS A 188 5.04 -9.14 -10.16
N GLY A 189 5.98 -9.56 -9.32
CA GLY A 189 7.01 -8.67 -8.79
C GLY A 189 8.02 -8.28 -9.87
N ASP A 190 8.63 -7.10 -9.71
CA ASP A 190 9.60 -6.56 -10.68
C ASP A 190 10.99 -7.20 -10.56
N ASN A 191 11.28 -7.91 -9.48
CA ASN A 191 12.61 -8.44 -9.21
C ASN A 191 12.90 -9.72 -10.01
N HIS A 192 13.76 -9.60 -11.01
CA HIS A 192 14.17 -10.72 -11.89
C HIS A 192 14.97 -11.83 -11.19
N LYS A 193 15.38 -11.67 -9.94
CA LYS A 193 16.08 -12.71 -9.17
C LYS A 193 15.15 -13.52 -8.29
N THR A 194 14.13 -12.87 -7.72
CA THR A 194 13.26 -13.48 -6.70
C THR A 194 11.82 -13.68 -7.15
N ASN A 195 11.38 -12.96 -8.19
CA ASN A 195 10.02 -13.00 -8.72
C ASN A 195 10.02 -13.33 -10.21
N VAL A 196 10.48 -14.54 -10.54
CA VAL A 196 10.62 -15.01 -11.93
C VAL A 196 9.32 -15.54 -12.52
N TYR A 197 8.31 -15.81 -11.67
CA TYR A 197 7.01 -16.33 -12.06
C TYR A 197 5.91 -15.30 -11.83
N ILE A 198 4.76 -15.51 -12.46
CA ILE A 198 3.53 -14.78 -12.18
C ILE A 198 2.98 -15.23 -10.83
N ASP A 199 2.35 -14.32 -10.09
CA ASP A 199 1.82 -14.60 -8.75
C ASP A 199 0.75 -15.69 -8.74
N GLN A 200 0.11 -15.93 -9.89
CA GLN A 200 -0.91 -16.96 -10.12
C GLN A 200 -0.36 -18.25 -10.76
N ASP A 201 0.94 -18.35 -11.00
CA ASP A 201 1.57 -19.57 -11.54
C ASP A 201 1.84 -20.57 -10.41
N CYS A 202 0.78 -21.20 -9.94
CA CYS A 202 0.80 -22.24 -8.91
C CYS A 202 0.80 -23.63 -9.53
N ASP A 203 1.49 -24.58 -8.91
CA ASP A 203 1.19 -25.99 -9.09
C ASP A 203 0.29 -26.43 -7.95
N ILE A 204 -0.97 -26.69 -8.28
CA ILE A 204 -1.97 -27.11 -7.30
C ILE A 204 -2.38 -28.56 -7.54
N GLU A 205 -2.50 -29.31 -6.45
CA GLU A 205 -3.15 -30.61 -6.45
C GLU A 205 -4.41 -30.54 -5.58
N ILE A 206 -5.49 -31.11 -6.04
CA ILE A 206 -6.73 -31.22 -5.27
C ILE A 206 -6.79 -32.62 -4.68
N ILE A 207 -6.51 -32.75 -3.39
CA ILE A 207 -6.58 -34.01 -2.63
C ILE A 207 -7.70 -33.90 -1.61
N ASN A 208 -8.72 -34.75 -1.70
CA ASN A 208 -9.87 -34.77 -0.78
C ASN A 208 -10.51 -33.38 -0.58
N GLU A 209 -10.81 -32.68 -1.67
CA GLU A 209 -11.37 -31.32 -1.71
C GLU A 209 -10.48 -30.22 -1.10
N LYS A 210 -9.23 -30.55 -0.73
CA LYS A 210 -8.26 -29.57 -0.25
C LYS A 210 -7.25 -29.24 -1.34
N ILE A 211 -7.03 -27.94 -1.54
CA ILE A 211 -5.99 -27.45 -2.46
C ILE A 211 -4.64 -27.56 -1.76
N THR A 212 -3.75 -28.36 -2.33
CA THR A 212 -2.34 -28.46 -1.91
C THR A 212 -1.48 -27.74 -2.94
N ILE A 213 -0.66 -26.81 -2.49
CA ILE A 213 0.22 -26.01 -3.35
C ILE A 213 1.61 -26.67 -3.39
N GLN A 214 1.99 -27.21 -4.54
CA GLN A 214 3.30 -27.84 -4.77
C GLN A 214 4.39 -26.79 -5.10
N LYS A 215 4.03 -25.76 -5.86
CA LYS A 215 4.93 -24.66 -6.21
C LYS A 215 4.50 -23.39 -5.48
N PRO A 216 5.41 -22.69 -4.79
CA PRO A 216 5.09 -21.43 -4.09
C PRO A 216 4.51 -20.39 -5.05
N CYS A 217 3.32 -19.90 -4.74
CA CYS A 217 2.65 -18.82 -5.43
C CYS A 217 2.02 -17.84 -4.44
N LEU A 218 1.49 -16.73 -4.90
CA LEU A 218 0.85 -15.73 -4.05
C LEU A 218 -0.67 -15.76 -4.14
N ASN A 219 -1.20 -16.18 -5.28
CA ASN A 219 -2.64 -16.32 -5.50
C ASN A 219 -2.93 -17.54 -6.35
N VAL A 220 -3.82 -18.41 -5.87
CA VAL A 220 -4.22 -19.62 -6.63
C VAL A 220 -4.97 -19.25 -7.90
N PHE A 221 -5.82 -18.22 -7.84
CA PHE A 221 -6.67 -17.80 -8.97
C PHE A 221 -6.37 -16.35 -9.39
N PRO A 222 -6.78 -15.94 -10.61
CA PRO A 222 -6.71 -14.55 -11.03
C PRO A 222 -7.40 -13.60 -10.05
N ILE A 223 -6.80 -12.43 -9.81
CA ILE A 223 -7.28 -11.45 -8.82
C ILE A 223 -8.45 -10.68 -9.43
N LYS A 224 -9.61 -10.65 -8.79
CA LYS A 224 -10.72 -9.80 -9.22
C LYS A 224 -10.37 -8.32 -9.05
N GLU A 225 -10.63 -7.50 -10.07
CA GLU A 225 -10.33 -6.05 -10.02
C GLU A 225 -10.96 -5.37 -8.78
N LYS A 226 -12.14 -5.82 -8.35
CA LYS A 226 -12.84 -5.29 -7.16
C LYS A 226 -12.15 -5.62 -5.84
N GLU A 227 -11.26 -6.61 -5.81
CA GLU A 227 -10.50 -7.05 -4.62
C GLU A 227 -9.20 -6.27 -4.44
N LEU A 228 -8.87 -5.39 -5.39
CA LEU A 228 -7.72 -4.51 -5.27
C LEU A 228 -7.92 -3.48 -4.16
N LYS A 229 -6.96 -3.39 -3.25
CA LYS A 229 -6.94 -2.39 -2.18
C LYS A 229 -6.57 -0.99 -2.68
N GLY A 230 -5.90 -0.91 -3.83
CA GLY A 230 -5.53 0.34 -4.49
C GLY A 230 -4.45 0.14 -5.54
N LYS A 231 -4.11 1.24 -6.23
CA LYS A 231 -2.95 1.33 -7.11
C LYS A 231 -1.96 2.37 -6.60
N LYS A 232 -0.69 2.18 -6.90
CA LYS A 232 0.38 3.12 -6.56
C LYS A 232 0.16 4.45 -7.28
N LEU A 233 0.11 5.53 -6.50
CA LEU A 233 0.15 6.91 -6.97
C LEU A 233 1.58 7.46 -6.94
N GLY A 234 2.30 7.21 -5.85
CA GLY A 234 3.66 7.67 -5.62
C GLY A 234 4.37 6.85 -4.55
N LYS A 235 5.62 7.23 -4.24
CA LYS A 235 6.36 6.63 -3.13
C LYS A 235 7.16 7.68 -2.36
N ILE A 236 7.36 7.43 -1.08
CA ILE A 236 8.28 8.16 -0.20
C ILE A 236 9.38 7.17 0.18
N PRO A 237 10.62 7.40 -0.27
CA PRO A 237 11.69 6.44 -0.06
C PRO A 237 12.12 6.37 1.41
N TYR A 238 12.45 5.17 1.87
CA TYR A 238 13.11 4.85 3.13
C TYR A 238 12.42 5.22 4.45
N ILE A 239 11.38 6.05 4.46
CA ILE A 239 10.70 6.49 5.72
C ILE A 239 10.07 5.31 6.46
N GLY A 240 9.62 4.29 5.75
CA GLY A 240 9.07 3.07 6.34
C GLY A 240 10.06 2.26 7.18
N TYR A 241 11.38 2.48 7.04
CA TYR A 241 12.38 1.82 7.88
C TYR A 241 12.20 2.12 9.36
N ILE A 242 11.70 3.29 9.73
CA ILE A 242 11.41 3.64 11.13
C ILE A 242 10.49 2.58 11.74
N LYS A 243 9.42 2.18 11.03
CA LYS A 243 8.52 1.13 11.50
C LYS A 243 9.18 -0.25 11.48
N LEU A 244 9.97 -0.56 10.44
CA LEU A 244 10.62 -1.86 10.30
C LEU A 244 11.65 -2.10 11.42
N VAL A 245 12.33 -1.07 11.90
CA VAL A 245 13.33 -1.19 13.01
C VAL A 245 12.64 -1.26 14.36
N LEU A 246 11.52 -0.55 14.55
CA LEU A 246 10.85 -0.50 15.87
C LEU A 246 9.92 -1.69 16.15
N PHE A 247 9.45 -2.40 15.11
CA PHE A 247 8.38 -3.41 15.23
C PHE A 247 8.70 -4.74 14.52
N GLN A 248 9.97 -5.02 14.26
CA GLN A 248 10.45 -6.34 13.83
C GLN A 248 10.97 -7.16 14.97
#